data_4fce74477196cb00b120a43fa3711ff8
#
_entry.id   4fce74477196cb00b120a43fa3711ff8
#
_cell.length_a   1.000
_cell.length_b   1.000
_cell.length_c   1.000
_cell.angle_alpha   90.00
_cell.angle_beta   90.00
_cell.angle_gamma   90.00
#
_symmetry.space_group_name_H-M   'P 1'
#
loop_
_entity.id
_entity.type
_entity.pdbx_description
1 polymer ?
#
loop_
_entity_poly.entity_id
_entity_poly.type
_entity_poly.pdbx_seq_one_letter_code
_entity_poly.pdbx_strand_id
1 'polypeptide(L)'
;HREAELEGIIELAKPAAYIVVEKYLGFSYVPMANAMKEKYSCIRHIFVDSESGDISGMIAETCGENGAFPAVDGYETAVLLLSGGTTGVPKLIPRSHTDYMYNARMSAKRCRLDSSDVYLASLPVAHNFPLCCPGLLGTLDVGGKVVLASATSPDDILDAITEEGVTITALVPAMVTV
;
A
#
# COMPACT_ATOMS: atom_id res chain seq x y z
N HIS A 1 3.29 -11.92 4.49
CA HIS A 1 4.58 -12.61 4.32
C HIS A 1 5.05 -13.18 5.65
N ARG A 2 5.81 -14.27 5.61
CA ARG A 2 6.45 -14.91 6.75
C ARG A 2 7.97 -14.76 6.64
N GLU A 3 8.68 -15.17 7.70
CA GLU A 3 10.12 -14.95 7.87
C GLU A 3 10.94 -15.31 6.62
N ALA A 4 10.79 -16.53 6.09
CA ALA A 4 11.54 -17.01 4.92
C ALA A 4 11.30 -16.18 3.64
N GLU A 5 10.09 -15.62 3.45
CA GLU A 5 9.79 -14.76 2.31
C GLU A 5 10.38 -13.36 2.51
N LEU A 6 10.33 -12.84 3.75
CA LEU A 6 10.86 -11.53 4.09
C LEU A 6 12.37 -11.47 3.96
N GLU A 7 13.08 -12.52 4.32
CA GLU A 7 14.53 -12.59 4.19
C GLU A 7 15.00 -12.27 2.77
N GLY A 8 14.44 -12.94 1.77
CA GLY A 8 14.77 -12.68 0.37
C GLY A 8 14.43 -11.25 -0.09
N ILE A 9 13.35 -10.68 0.42
CA ILE A 9 12.95 -9.30 0.11
C ILE A 9 13.91 -8.30 0.77
N ILE A 10 14.26 -8.50 2.04
CA ILE A 10 15.14 -7.63 2.80
C ILE A 10 16.55 -7.63 2.22
N GLU A 11 17.07 -8.79 1.82
CA GLU A 11 18.38 -8.90 1.18
C GLU A 11 18.48 -8.12 -0.14
N LEU A 12 17.40 -8.11 -0.91
CA LEU A 12 17.32 -7.39 -2.19
C LEU A 12 17.07 -5.90 -2.00
N ALA A 13 16.07 -5.54 -1.18
CA ALA A 13 15.61 -4.16 -1.02
C ALA A 13 16.45 -3.34 -0.05
N LYS A 14 17.11 -3.99 0.91
CA LYS A 14 17.89 -3.35 2.01
C LYS A 14 17.13 -2.19 2.66
N PRO A 15 15.90 -2.40 3.17
CA PRO A 15 15.07 -1.34 3.71
C PRO A 15 15.71 -0.71 4.95
N ALA A 16 15.63 0.61 5.08
CA ALA A 16 16.07 1.33 6.26
C ALA A 16 15.04 1.28 7.40
N ALA A 17 13.77 1.11 7.04
CA ALA A 17 12.65 1.03 7.99
C ALA A 17 11.74 -0.14 7.62
N TYR A 18 11.12 -0.73 8.64
CA TYR A 18 10.15 -1.81 8.49
C TYR A 18 8.88 -1.44 9.26
N ILE A 19 7.75 -1.37 8.54
CA ILE A 19 6.44 -1.06 9.10
C ILE A 19 5.66 -2.36 9.24
N VAL A 20 5.11 -2.63 10.42
CA VAL A 20 4.34 -3.84 10.71
C VAL A 20 3.08 -3.52 11.51
N VAL A 21 2.03 -4.32 11.29
CA VAL A 21 0.91 -4.36 12.23
C VAL A 21 1.32 -5.14 13.48
N GLU A 22 0.78 -4.78 14.65
CA GLU A 22 1.06 -5.50 15.89
C GLU A 22 0.59 -6.97 15.77
N LYS A 23 -0.67 -7.15 15.35
CA LYS A 23 -1.29 -8.47 15.22
C LYS A 23 -2.27 -8.51 14.06
N TYR A 24 -2.23 -9.57 13.26
CA TYR A 24 -3.19 -9.81 12.18
C TYR A 24 -3.46 -11.29 12.01
N LEU A 25 -4.75 -11.67 11.88
CA LEU A 25 -5.20 -13.07 11.77
C LEU A 25 -4.57 -14.00 12.82
N GLY A 26 -4.50 -13.54 14.07
CA GLY A 26 -3.97 -14.33 15.20
C GLY A 26 -2.45 -14.42 15.28
N PHE A 27 -1.72 -13.84 14.33
CA PHE A 27 -0.26 -13.81 14.35
C PHE A 27 0.28 -12.46 14.83
N SER A 28 1.26 -12.49 15.75
CA SER A 28 1.98 -11.30 16.22
C SER A 28 3.21 -11.06 15.35
N TYR A 29 3.27 -9.88 14.71
CA TYR A 29 4.34 -9.53 13.76
C TYR A 29 5.53 -8.85 14.41
N VAL A 30 5.37 -8.26 15.60
CA VAL A 30 6.43 -7.51 16.28
C VAL A 30 7.65 -8.38 16.62
N PRO A 31 7.50 -9.60 17.18
CA PRO A 31 8.66 -10.46 17.43
C PRO A 31 9.44 -10.80 16.15
N MET A 32 8.72 -11.07 15.06
CA MET A 32 9.34 -11.34 13.76
C MET A 32 10.08 -10.11 13.22
N ALA A 33 9.50 -8.92 13.34
CA ALA A 33 10.15 -7.68 12.90
C ALA A 33 11.44 -7.40 13.68
N ASN A 34 11.44 -7.64 15.00
CA ASN A 34 12.63 -7.51 15.84
C ASN A 34 13.71 -8.50 15.42
N ALA A 35 13.37 -9.78 15.20
CA ALA A 35 14.30 -10.78 14.71
C ALA A 35 14.92 -10.38 13.35
N MET A 36 14.13 -9.82 12.43
CA MET A 36 14.65 -9.29 11.16
C MET A 36 15.62 -8.13 11.37
N LYS A 37 15.32 -7.21 12.28
CA LYS A 37 16.20 -6.08 12.59
C LYS A 37 17.53 -6.55 13.23
N GLU A 38 17.50 -7.56 14.08
CA GLU A 38 18.72 -8.15 14.67
C GLU A 38 19.58 -8.83 13.60
N LYS A 39 18.95 -9.52 12.66
CA LYS A 39 19.64 -10.25 11.58
C LYS A 39 20.15 -9.32 10.46
N TYR A 40 19.43 -8.26 10.13
CA TYR A 40 19.71 -7.39 8.99
C TYR A 40 20.00 -5.96 9.43
N SER A 41 21.25 -5.57 9.46
CA SER A 41 21.72 -4.24 9.91
C SER A 41 21.21 -3.07 9.06
N CYS A 42 20.68 -3.31 7.87
CA CYS A 42 20.04 -2.29 7.05
C CYS A 42 18.74 -1.76 7.69
N ILE A 43 18.01 -2.57 8.46
CA ILE A 43 16.78 -2.17 9.15
C ILE A 43 17.15 -1.37 10.40
N ARG A 44 17.07 -0.06 10.32
CA ARG A 44 17.37 0.85 11.44
C ARG A 44 16.15 1.12 12.30
N HIS A 45 14.95 1.14 11.71
CA HIS A 45 13.71 1.51 12.37
C HIS A 45 12.65 0.44 12.17
N ILE A 46 11.86 0.17 13.21
CA ILE A 46 10.62 -0.59 13.14
C ILE A 46 9.51 0.34 13.60
N PHE A 47 8.45 0.45 12.82
CA PHE A 47 7.24 1.19 13.18
C PHE A 47 6.09 0.19 13.31
N VAL A 48 5.41 0.23 14.44
CA VAL A 48 4.30 -0.68 14.74
C VAL A 48 2.97 0.06 14.54
N ASP A 49 2.13 -0.50 13.68
CA ASP A 49 0.75 -0.05 13.53
C ASP A 49 -0.14 -0.77 14.54
N SER A 50 -0.56 -0.03 15.56
CA SER A 50 -1.49 -0.45 16.62
C SER A 50 -2.23 0.77 17.15
N GLU A 51 -3.29 0.60 17.95
CA GLU A 51 -4.06 1.71 18.52
C GLU A 51 -3.20 2.70 19.35
N SER A 52 -2.14 2.22 19.95
CA SER A 52 -1.17 3.01 20.74
C SER A 52 0.24 2.98 20.17
N GLY A 53 0.40 2.56 18.90
CA GLY A 53 1.70 2.35 18.27
C GLY A 53 2.31 3.61 17.67
N ASP A 54 3.56 3.46 17.21
CA ASP A 54 4.39 4.54 16.69
C ASP A 54 3.75 5.33 15.55
N ILE A 55 3.01 4.65 14.65
CA ILE A 55 2.42 5.28 13.46
C ILE A 55 1.28 6.21 13.86
N SER A 56 0.39 5.79 14.76
CA SER A 56 -0.71 6.61 15.24
C SER A 56 -0.20 7.86 15.97
N GLY A 57 0.86 7.73 16.78
CA GLY A 57 1.54 8.85 17.43
C GLY A 57 2.17 9.82 16.42
N MET A 58 2.92 9.30 15.45
CA MET A 58 3.56 10.10 14.40
C MET A 58 2.54 10.88 13.57
N ILE A 59 1.42 10.27 13.19
CA ILE A 59 0.35 10.95 12.45
C ILE A 59 -0.25 12.07 13.29
N ALA A 60 -0.51 11.84 14.58
CA ALA A 60 -1.08 12.85 15.48
C ALA A 60 -0.12 14.03 15.71
N GLU A 61 1.18 13.78 15.85
CA GLU A 61 2.20 14.82 16.05
C GLU A 61 2.49 15.63 14.79
N THR A 62 2.46 14.99 13.62
CA THR A 62 2.82 15.65 12.34
C THR A 62 1.64 16.24 11.58
N CYS A 63 0.40 15.95 11.99
CA CYS A 63 -0.80 16.54 11.39
C CYS A 63 -0.82 18.06 11.60
N GLY A 64 -0.46 18.81 10.58
CA GLY A 64 -0.47 20.28 10.57
C GLY A 64 0.89 20.94 10.38
N GLU A 65 1.98 20.21 10.40
CA GLU A 65 3.27 20.75 9.99
C GLU A 65 3.39 20.77 8.46
N ASN A 66 3.27 21.96 7.86
CA ASN A 66 3.56 22.20 6.45
C ASN A 66 5.07 22.17 6.21
N GLY A 67 5.72 21.03 6.40
CA GLY A 67 7.11 20.81 6.02
C GLY A 67 7.24 20.80 4.49
N ALA A 68 8.20 21.54 3.95
CA ALA A 68 8.54 21.42 2.54
C ALA A 68 9.14 20.03 2.28
N PHE A 69 8.50 19.24 1.43
CA PHE A 69 9.09 17.99 1.00
C PHE A 69 10.37 18.25 0.19
N PRO A 70 11.42 17.44 0.37
CA PRO A 70 12.64 17.58 -0.45
C PRO A 70 12.30 17.38 -1.94
N ALA A 71 12.99 18.14 -2.79
CA ALA A 71 12.89 17.90 -4.23
C ALA A 71 13.46 16.51 -4.55
N VAL A 72 12.71 15.73 -5.31
CA VAL A 72 13.09 14.38 -5.72
C VAL A 72 13.24 14.34 -7.23
N ASP A 73 14.30 13.67 -7.72
CA ASP A 73 14.44 13.41 -9.16
C ASP A 73 13.34 12.44 -9.61
N GLY A 74 12.56 12.86 -10.59
CA GLY A 74 11.48 12.05 -11.15
C GLY A 74 11.91 10.69 -11.74
N TYR A 75 13.20 10.54 -12.06
CA TYR A 75 13.77 9.30 -12.57
C TYR A 75 14.28 8.34 -11.48
N GLU A 76 14.39 8.82 -10.24
CA GLU A 76 14.70 7.92 -9.11
C GLU A 76 13.58 6.91 -8.86
N THR A 77 13.95 5.78 -8.26
CA THR A 77 13.01 4.73 -7.90
C THR A 77 12.11 5.18 -6.75
N ALA A 78 10.82 5.29 -7.02
CA ALA A 78 9.79 5.61 -6.03
C ALA A 78 9.26 4.37 -5.31
N VAL A 79 9.08 3.27 -6.06
CA VAL A 79 8.43 2.05 -5.57
C VAL A 79 9.17 0.84 -6.10
N LEU A 80 9.35 -0.16 -5.24
CA LEU A 80 9.79 -1.50 -5.59
C LEU A 80 8.59 -2.46 -5.44
N LEU A 81 8.06 -2.92 -6.56
CA LEU A 81 6.94 -3.87 -6.56
C LEU A 81 7.46 -5.30 -6.55
N LEU A 82 6.81 -6.16 -5.77
CA LEU A 82 7.11 -7.59 -5.80
C LEU A 82 6.45 -8.24 -7.03
N SER A 83 7.23 -8.96 -7.81
CA SER A 83 6.66 -9.84 -8.84
C SER A 83 6.03 -11.08 -8.21
N GLY A 84 4.90 -11.53 -8.73
CA GLY A 84 4.33 -12.84 -8.41
C GLY A 84 5.23 -13.95 -8.98
N GLY A 85 6.36 -14.23 -8.32
CA GLY A 85 7.36 -15.19 -8.81
C GLY A 85 6.82 -16.62 -8.76
N THR A 86 6.67 -17.25 -9.92
CA THR A 86 6.41 -18.70 -10.06
C THR A 86 7.65 -19.53 -9.72
N THR A 87 8.82 -18.93 -9.56
CA THR A 87 10.14 -19.57 -9.40
C THR A 87 10.72 -19.50 -7.98
N GLY A 88 9.94 -19.10 -6.99
CA GLY A 88 10.31 -19.15 -5.58
C GLY A 88 11.08 -17.93 -5.03
N VAL A 89 11.87 -17.21 -5.83
CA VAL A 89 12.56 -16.00 -5.39
C VAL A 89 11.81 -14.77 -5.90
N PRO A 90 11.30 -13.89 -5.02
CA PRO A 90 10.62 -12.68 -5.45
C PRO A 90 11.60 -11.75 -6.17
N LYS A 91 11.12 -11.12 -7.26
CA LYS A 91 11.87 -10.09 -7.97
C LYS A 91 11.30 -8.73 -7.60
N LEU A 92 12.16 -7.77 -7.37
CA LEU A 92 11.78 -6.37 -7.18
C LEU A 92 11.72 -5.67 -8.54
N ILE A 93 10.59 -5.09 -8.85
CA ILE A 93 10.36 -4.32 -10.07
C ILE A 93 10.43 -2.84 -9.68
N PRO A 94 11.51 -2.12 -10.06
CA PRO A 94 11.63 -0.71 -9.77
C PRO A 94 10.69 0.11 -10.66
N ARG A 95 10.01 1.08 -10.07
CA ARG A 95 9.20 2.08 -10.77
C ARG A 95 9.65 3.47 -10.34
N SER A 96 9.97 4.33 -11.29
CA SER A 96 10.34 5.72 -10.99
C SER A 96 9.14 6.56 -10.60
N HIS A 97 9.37 7.72 -9.97
CA HIS A 97 8.31 8.66 -9.65
C HIS A 97 7.52 9.07 -10.90
N THR A 98 8.21 9.46 -11.97
CA THR A 98 7.58 9.90 -13.23
C THR A 98 6.79 8.79 -13.89
N ASP A 99 7.36 7.57 -14.00
CA ASP A 99 6.69 6.44 -14.62
C ASP A 99 5.45 6.02 -13.85
N TYR A 100 5.56 5.96 -12.53
CA TYR A 100 4.46 5.48 -11.70
C TYR A 100 3.30 6.48 -11.66
N MET A 101 3.59 7.77 -11.55
CA MET A 101 2.57 8.82 -11.66
C MET A 101 1.97 8.92 -13.07
N TYR A 102 2.76 8.71 -14.13
CA TYR A 102 2.21 8.62 -15.48
C TYR A 102 1.19 7.48 -15.62
N ASN A 103 1.50 6.30 -15.06
CA ASN A 103 0.57 5.17 -15.05
C ASN A 103 -0.72 5.50 -14.30
N ALA A 104 -0.63 6.09 -13.10
CA ALA A 104 -1.78 6.51 -12.31
C ALA A 104 -2.70 7.49 -13.09
N ARG A 105 -2.10 8.55 -13.66
CA ARG A 105 -2.80 9.57 -14.44
C ARG A 105 -3.45 9.04 -15.70
N MET A 106 -2.75 8.18 -16.45
CA MET A 106 -3.32 7.60 -17.67
C MET A 106 -4.46 6.64 -17.35
N SER A 107 -4.34 5.87 -16.27
CA SER A 107 -5.42 4.99 -15.80
C SER A 107 -6.63 5.80 -15.31
N ALA A 108 -6.43 6.85 -14.51
CA ALA A 108 -7.50 7.74 -14.07
C ALA A 108 -8.22 8.41 -15.26
N LYS A 109 -7.45 8.93 -16.22
CA LYS A 109 -8.01 9.50 -17.45
C LYS A 109 -8.81 8.48 -18.26
N ARG A 110 -8.33 7.24 -18.36
CA ARG A 110 -9.03 6.16 -19.06
C ARG A 110 -10.34 5.79 -18.39
N CYS A 111 -10.37 5.80 -17.07
CA CYS A 111 -11.55 5.57 -16.24
C CYS A 111 -12.45 6.82 -16.13
N ARG A 112 -12.01 7.98 -16.65
CA ARG A 112 -12.71 9.26 -16.57
C ARG A 112 -12.95 9.73 -15.14
N LEU A 113 -11.99 9.48 -14.25
CA LEU A 113 -12.09 9.91 -12.86
C LEU A 113 -11.98 11.42 -12.72
N ASP A 114 -12.72 11.96 -11.76
CA ASP A 114 -12.62 13.35 -11.31
C ASP A 114 -12.69 13.44 -9.76
N SER A 115 -12.73 14.67 -9.25
CA SER A 115 -12.71 14.92 -7.79
C SER A 115 -14.00 14.50 -7.07
N SER A 116 -15.07 14.15 -7.79
CA SER A 116 -16.31 13.62 -7.20
C SER A 116 -16.30 12.11 -7.02
N ASP A 117 -15.31 11.41 -7.59
CA ASP A 117 -15.23 9.96 -7.51
C ASP A 117 -14.76 9.46 -6.15
N VAL A 118 -15.33 8.31 -5.76
CA VAL A 118 -14.99 7.58 -4.54
C VAL A 118 -14.52 6.18 -4.91
N TYR A 119 -13.23 5.92 -4.73
CA TYR A 119 -12.63 4.61 -5.00
C TYR A 119 -12.63 3.73 -3.75
N LEU A 120 -13.23 2.54 -3.83
CA LEU A 120 -13.13 1.51 -2.80
C LEU A 120 -11.97 0.57 -3.10
N ALA A 121 -10.97 0.57 -2.22
CA ALA A 121 -9.87 -0.38 -2.25
C ALA A 121 -10.26 -1.67 -1.50
N SER A 122 -10.86 -2.62 -2.21
CA SER A 122 -11.27 -3.94 -1.72
C SER A 122 -10.20 -5.03 -1.91
N LEU A 123 -9.16 -4.73 -2.68
CA LEU A 123 -7.99 -5.58 -2.88
C LEU A 123 -6.80 -5.03 -2.08
N PRO A 124 -5.80 -5.86 -1.74
CA PRO A 124 -4.61 -5.42 -1.03
C PRO A 124 -3.88 -4.29 -1.77
N VAL A 125 -3.84 -3.10 -1.19
CA VAL A 125 -3.28 -1.89 -1.82
C VAL A 125 -1.78 -1.96 -2.08
N ALA A 126 -1.06 -2.91 -1.49
CA ALA A 126 0.33 -3.19 -1.82
C ALA A 126 0.52 -3.79 -3.22
N HIS A 127 -0.56 -4.26 -3.85
CA HIS A 127 -0.52 -4.75 -5.23
C HIS A 127 -0.70 -3.60 -6.22
N ASN A 128 0.05 -3.64 -7.33
CA ASN A 128 0.05 -2.58 -8.34
C ASN A 128 -1.34 -2.19 -8.86
N PHE A 129 -2.24 -3.14 -9.03
CA PHE A 129 -3.57 -2.88 -9.59
C PHE A 129 -4.41 -1.96 -8.69
N PRO A 130 -4.68 -2.27 -7.40
CA PRO A 130 -5.42 -1.36 -6.53
C PRO A 130 -4.63 -0.12 -6.10
N LEU A 131 -3.30 -0.14 -6.21
CA LEU A 131 -2.48 1.01 -5.85
C LEU A 131 -2.47 2.09 -6.95
N CYS A 132 -2.35 1.69 -8.25
CA CYS A 132 -1.96 2.61 -9.31
C CYS A 132 -2.74 2.48 -10.64
N CYS A 133 -3.77 1.60 -10.77
CA CYS A 133 -4.43 1.35 -12.06
C CYS A 133 -5.98 1.45 -12.04
N PRO A 134 -6.59 2.63 -11.88
CA PRO A 134 -6.11 3.91 -11.35
C PRO A 134 -5.79 3.85 -9.87
N GLY A 135 -6.53 3.03 -9.14
CA GLY A 135 -6.36 2.72 -7.74
C GLY A 135 -6.30 3.95 -6.83
N LEU A 136 -5.62 3.77 -5.72
CA LEU A 136 -5.45 4.80 -4.72
C LEU A 136 -4.77 6.05 -5.30
N LEU A 137 -3.63 5.87 -5.99
CA LEU A 137 -2.84 7.02 -6.48
C LEU A 137 -3.56 7.82 -7.57
N GLY A 138 -4.21 7.14 -8.52
CA GLY A 138 -4.94 7.82 -9.59
C GLY A 138 -6.16 8.57 -9.08
N THR A 139 -6.84 8.04 -8.07
CA THR A 139 -7.99 8.71 -7.45
C THR A 139 -7.56 9.94 -6.66
N LEU A 140 -6.48 9.84 -5.86
CA LEU A 140 -5.97 10.98 -5.11
C LEU A 140 -5.39 12.07 -6.02
N ASP A 141 -4.73 11.72 -7.13
CA ASP A 141 -4.18 12.70 -8.09
C ASP A 141 -5.26 13.59 -8.74
N VAL A 142 -6.48 13.08 -8.91
CA VAL A 142 -7.62 13.87 -9.40
C VAL A 142 -8.43 14.57 -8.29
N GLY A 143 -8.04 14.40 -7.02
CA GLY A 143 -8.72 14.97 -5.86
C GLY A 143 -9.94 14.18 -5.39
N GLY A 144 -10.10 12.94 -5.82
CA GLY A 144 -11.15 12.04 -5.39
C GLY A 144 -10.93 11.46 -3.98
N LYS A 145 -11.93 10.74 -3.47
CA LYS A 145 -11.90 10.08 -2.16
C LYS A 145 -11.47 8.62 -2.31
N VAL A 146 -10.65 8.13 -1.37
CA VAL A 146 -10.31 6.71 -1.27
C VAL A 146 -10.89 6.15 0.02
N VAL A 147 -11.57 5.02 -0.08
CA VAL A 147 -12.08 4.21 1.04
C VAL A 147 -11.28 2.91 1.06
N LEU A 148 -10.69 2.60 2.21
CA LEU A 148 -9.98 1.34 2.43
C LEU A 148 -10.94 0.35 3.11
N ALA A 149 -11.23 -0.78 2.45
CA ALA A 149 -12.04 -1.81 3.06
C ALA A 149 -11.26 -2.50 4.19
N SER A 150 -11.83 -2.53 5.39
CA SER A 150 -11.27 -3.23 6.55
C SER A 150 -11.47 -4.75 6.49
N ALA A 151 -12.47 -5.19 5.75
CA ALA A 151 -12.81 -6.58 5.52
C ALA A 151 -13.11 -6.82 4.03
N THR A 152 -13.02 -8.06 3.60
CA THR A 152 -13.19 -8.47 2.19
C THR A 152 -14.38 -9.40 2.00
N SER A 153 -15.31 -9.48 2.99
CA SER A 153 -16.55 -10.20 2.80
C SER A 153 -17.44 -9.47 1.79
N PRO A 154 -18.25 -10.16 1.01
CA PRO A 154 -19.18 -9.52 0.06
C PRO A 154 -20.11 -8.51 0.73
N ASP A 155 -20.61 -8.82 1.92
CA ASP A 155 -21.53 -7.95 2.66
C ASP A 155 -20.83 -6.66 3.09
N ASP A 156 -19.64 -6.72 3.68
CA ASP A 156 -18.85 -5.54 4.06
C ASP A 156 -18.52 -4.64 2.86
N ILE A 157 -18.26 -5.24 1.70
CA ILE A 157 -18.00 -4.49 0.46
C ILE A 157 -19.28 -3.78 -0.01
N LEU A 158 -20.42 -4.43 0.01
CA LEU A 158 -21.71 -3.85 -0.38
C LEU A 158 -22.15 -2.74 0.57
N ASP A 159 -21.95 -2.92 1.88
CA ASP A 159 -22.21 -1.90 2.89
C ASP A 159 -21.33 -0.68 2.66
N ALA A 160 -20.02 -0.87 2.47
CA ALA A 160 -19.08 0.23 2.17
C ALA A 160 -19.44 0.97 0.87
N ILE A 161 -19.90 0.26 -0.18
CA ILE A 161 -20.35 0.88 -1.42
C ILE A 161 -21.53 1.82 -1.16
N THR A 162 -22.47 1.38 -0.34
CA THR A 162 -23.71 2.13 -0.04
C THR A 162 -23.43 3.31 0.91
N GLU A 163 -22.71 3.08 1.99
CA GLU A 163 -22.45 4.06 3.04
C GLU A 163 -21.52 5.18 2.58
N GLU A 164 -20.50 4.84 1.79
CA GLU A 164 -19.46 5.78 1.36
C GLU A 164 -19.73 6.42 0.01
N GLY A 165 -20.80 6.00 -0.68
CA GLY A 165 -21.16 6.49 -2.02
C GLY A 165 -20.11 6.14 -3.06
N VAL A 166 -19.61 4.93 -3.04
CA VAL A 166 -18.54 4.45 -3.92
C VAL A 166 -18.98 4.52 -5.39
N THR A 167 -18.15 5.12 -6.24
CA THR A 167 -18.40 5.23 -7.69
C THR A 167 -17.55 4.26 -8.50
N ILE A 168 -16.41 3.82 -7.96
CA ILE A 168 -15.49 2.90 -8.63
C ILE A 168 -14.82 1.94 -7.64
N THR A 169 -14.64 0.70 -8.05
CA THR A 169 -13.84 -0.30 -7.32
C THR A 169 -13.12 -1.22 -8.29
N ALA A 170 -12.10 -1.91 -7.81
CA ALA A 170 -11.37 -2.93 -8.54
C ALA A 170 -11.59 -4.29 -7.89
N LEU A 171 -12.07 -5.25 -8.67
CA LEU A 171 -12.37 -6.60 -8.21
C LEU A 171 -11.66 -7.63 -9.09
N VAL A 172 -11.41 -8.80 -8.54
CA VAL A 172 -11.00 -9.98 -9.32
C VAL A 172 -12.23 -10.85 -9.64
N PRO A 173 -12.24 -11.63 -10.73
CA PRO A 173 -13.41 -12.41 -11.15
C PRO A 173 -14.03 -13.26 -10.03
N ALA A 174 -13.21 -13.84 -9.17
CA ALA A 174 -13.68 -14.64 -8.04
C ALA A 174 -14.53 -13.86 -7.00
N MET A 175 -14.38 -12.53 -6.94
CA MET A 175 -15.18 -11.67 -6.04
C MET A 175 -16.51 -11.23 -6.67
N VAL A 176 -16.67 -11.39 -7.97
CA VAL A 176 -17.87 -10.97 -8.71
C VAL A 176 -18.88 -12.11 -8.87
N THR A 177 -18.45 -13.35 -8.70
CA THR A 177 -19.24 -14.56 -8.94
C THR A 177 -19.83 -15.18 -7.66
N VAL A 178 -19.86 -14.45 -6.55
CA VAL A 178 -20.43 -14.89 -5.27
C VAL A 178 -21.90 -14.48 -5.16
#